data_2f584c4e8900507af2f19817d682917f
#
_entry.id   2f584c4e8900507af2f19817d682917f
#
_cell.length_a   1.000
_cell.length_b   1.000
_cell.length_c   1.000
_cell.angle_alpha   90.00
_cell.angle_beta   90.00
_cell.angle_gamma   90.00
#
_symmetry.space_group_name_H-M   'P 1'
#
loop_
_entity.id
_entity.type
_entity.pdbx_description
1 polymer ?
#
loop_
_entity_poly.entity_id
_entity_poly.type
_entity_poly.pdbx_seq_one_letter_code
_entity_poly.pdbx_strand_id
1 'polypeptide(L)'
;SKVNLAFVSCQSFEQGYYGSWARMLKEDRAADTADQLQFVLHLGDFIYERCWKERLNGTALSRIVPPFPNGVTTDKNRYAVSLADYRHLYKTYLSDPDLQEARANWPFICIWDDHEFANDNFQGFSTYDDAPVLQAQRKMDANQAWFEFIPAVLNQLETQPAHDFEPQVLGEDEAIQNQAALNSLRIYRKLSWGKYVDIVLTDTRSYRSPPCLPHGLSASMELPLDP
;
A
#
# COMPACT_ATOMS: atom_id res chain seq x y z
N SER A 1 -21.35 17.66 -16.72
CA SER A 1 -20.03 17.85 -16.08
C SER A 1 -19.20 16.59 -16.31
N LYS A 2 -17.95 16.76 -16.66
CA LYS A 2 -16.97 15.70 -16.90
C LYS A 2 -16.13 15.51 -15.62
N VAL A 3 -15.76 14.29 -15.30
CA VAL A 3 -14.80 13.98 -14.24
C VAL A 3 -13.59 13.30 -14.87
N ASN A 4 -12.42 13.89 -14.69
CA ASN A 4 -11.15 13.38 -15.16
C ASN A 4 -10.34 12.90 -13.95
N LEU A 5 -9.96 11.66 -13.95
CA LEU A 5 -9.17 11.06 -12.90
C LEU A 5 -8.11 10.12 -13.50
N ALA A 6 -7.05 9.91 -12.76
CA ALA A 6 -6.12 8.82 -13.02
C ALA A 6 -6.21 7.77 -11.92
N PHE A 7 -5.91 6.52 -12.24
CA PHE A 7 -5.72 5.47 -11.24
C PHE A 7 -4.37 4.80 -11.44
N VAL A 8 -3.72 4.47 -10.34
CA VAL A 8 -2.37 3.91 -10.31
C VAL A 8 -2.25 2.89 -9.18
N SER A 9 -1.28 1.99 -9.29
CA SER A 9 -0.88 1.04 -8.26
C SER A 9 0.57 0.61 -8.44
N CYS A 10 1.12 -0.14 -7.50
CA CYS A 10 2.35 -0.91 -7.68
C CYS A 10 3.56 -0.06 -8.09
N GLN A 11 3.85 0.99 -7.33
CA GLN A 11 4.97 1.90 -7.62
C GLN A 11 6.28 1.45 -6.93
N SER A 12 6.93 0.41 -7.44
CA SER A 12 8.18 -0.07 -6.85
C SER A 12 9.34 0.92 -7.02
N PHE A 13 9.90 1.39 -5.89
CA PHE A 13 11.03 2.32 -5.86
C PHE A 13 12.30 1.73 -6.51
N GLU A 14 12.57 0.45 -6.28
CA GLU A 14 13.81 -0.21 -6.73
C GLU A 14 13.82 -0.53 -8.23
N GLN A 15 12.65 -0.56 -8.88
CA GLN A 15 12.56 -0.83 -10.32
C GLN A 15 12.90 0.39 -11.19
N GLY A 16 13.00 1.57 -10.62
CA GLY A 16 13.43 2.77 -11.35
C GLY A 16 12.73 4.04 -10.91
N TYR A 17 12.98 5.10 -11.67
CA TYR A 17 12.40 6.41 -11.44
C TYR A 17 10.94 6.47 -11.90
N TYR A 18 10.14 7.32 -11.27
CA TYR A 18 8.71 7.44 -11.52
C TYR A 18 8.38 8.35 -12.71
N GLY A 19 9.01 8.08 -13.85
CA GLY A 19 8.80 8.87 -15.08
C GLY A 19 7.34 8.94 -15.54
N SER A 20 6.49 8.02 -15.11
CA SER A 20 5.04 8.09 -15.36
C SER A 20 4.40 9.31 -14.70
N TRP A 21 4.81 9.66 -13.48
CA TRP A 21 4.32 10.86 -12.78
C TRP A 21 4.76 12.13 -13.51
N ALA A 22 6.05 12.21 -13.88
CA ALA A 22 6.57 13.33 -14.67
C ALA A 22 5.83 13.49 -16.00
N ARG A 23 5.51 12.39 -16.68
CA ARG A 23 4.75 12.41 -17.94
C ARG A 23 3.32 12.88 -17.72
N MET A 24 2.63 12.35 -16.71
CA MET A 24 1.27 12.77 -16.37
C MET A 24 1.20 14.27 -16.05
N LEU A 25 2.13 14.79 -15.24
CA LEU A 25 2.21 16.20 -14.91
C LEU A 25 2.38 17.07 -16.15
N LYS A 26 3.26 16.66 -17.06
CA LYS A 26 3.49 17.38 -18.33
C LYS A 26 2.24 17.42 -19.20
N GLU A 27 1.56 16.30 -19.35
CA GLU A 27 0.35 16.20 -20.17
C GLU A 27 -0.81 17.01 -19.54
N ASP A 28 -1.00 16.87 -18.24
CA ASP A 28 -2.07 17.56 -17.52
C ASP A 28 -1.92 19.10 -17.59
N ARG A 29 -0.69 19.59 -17.44
CA ARG A 29 -0.38 21.03 -17.56
C ARG A 29 -0.56 21.58 -18.98
N ALA A 30 -0.42 20.72 -19.97
CA ALA A 30 -0.63 21.09 -21.37
C ALA A 30 -2.09 20.98 -21.82
N ALA A 31 -2.93 20.33 -21.02
CA ALA A 31 -4.35 20.14 -21.32
C ALA A 31 -5.17 21.40 -21.03
N ASP A 32 -6.28 21.56 -21.73
CA ASP A 32 -7.29 22.57 -21.40
C ASP A 32 -7.82 22.30 -19.97
N THR A 33 -8.16 23.36 -19.23
CA THR A 33 -8.63 23.26 -17.84
C THR A 33 -9.81 22.28 -17.66
N ALA A 34 -10.66 22.14 -18.67
CA ALA A 34 -11.79 21.20 -18.64
C ALA A 34 -11.35 19.72 -18.75
N ASP A 35 -10.13 19.47 -19.18
CA ASP A 35 -9.56 18.15 -19.42
C ASP A 35 -8.50 17.77 -18.37
N GLN A 36 -8.09 18.70 -17.52
CA GLN A 36 -7.15 18.45 -16.44
C GLN A 36 -7.69 17.43 -15.42
N LEU A 37 -6.78 16.67 -14.82
CA LEU A 37 -7.10 15.70 -13.77
C LEU A 37 -7.55 16.41 -12.50
N GLN A 38 -8.60 15.89 -11.88
CA GLN A 38 -9.15 16.41 -10.64
C GLN A 38 -8.59 15.69 -9.41
N PHE A 39 -8.27 14.40 -9.53
CA PHE A 39 -7.67 13.60 -8.48
C PHE A 39 -7.04 12.32 -9.03
N VAL A 40 -6.25 11.66 -8.19
CA VAL A 40 -5.63 10.38 -8.45
C VAL A 40 -6.17 9.35 -7.46
N LEU A 41 -6.59 8.17 -7.96
CA LEU A 41 -6.87 6.99 -7.17
C LEU A 41 -5.61 6.14 -7.07
N HIS A 42 -5.07 5.94 -5.87
CA HIS A 42 -3.96 5.03 -5.65
C HIS A 42 -4.48 3.72 -5.03
N LEU A 43 -4.40 2.64 -5.80
CA LEU A 43 -5.09 1.39 -5.52
C LEU A 43 -4.27 0.41 -4.66
N GLY A 44 -3.21 0.89 -4.01
CA GLY A 44 -2.33 0.11 -3.16
C GLY A 44 -0.94 -0.11 -3.75
N ASP A 45 -0.08 -0.80 -3.00
CA ASP A 45 1.34 -0.94 -3.28
C ASP A 45 2.04 0.42 -3.45
N PHE A 46 1.72 1.33 -2.53
CA PHE A 46 2.39 2.62 -2.47
C PHE A 46 3.84 2.47 -2.04
N ILE A 47 4.13 1.49 -1.20
CA ILE A 47 5.46 1.05 -0.81
C ILE A 47 5.59 -0.45 -1.05
N TYR A 48 6.82 -0.95 -1.06
CA TYR A 48 7.14 -2.38 -1.05
C TYR A 48 7.98 -2.68 0.18
N GLU A 49 7.44 -3.49 1.09
CA GLU A 49 8.05 -3.80 2.39
C GLU A 49 9.24 -4.75 2.28
N ARG A 50 9.34 -5.44 1.14
CA ARG A 50 10.42 -6.36 0.81
C ARG A 50 11.31 -5.74 -0.25
N CYS A 51 12.54 -5.45 0.12
CA CYS A 51 13.53 -4.79 -0.71
C CYS A 51 14.66 -5.75 -1.09
N TRP A 52 15.17 -5.63 -2.31
CA TRP A 52 16.29 -6.42 -2.78
C TRP A 52 17.62 -5.85 -2.27
N LYS A 53 18.65 -6.67 -2.16
CA LYS A 53 19.98 -6.21 -1.74
C LYS A 53 20.76 -5.56 -2.88
N GLU A 54 20.79 -6.21 -4.03
CA GLU A 54 21.69 -5.83 -5.12
C GLU A 54 21.06 -5.90 -6.51
N ARG A 55 20.15 -6.87 -6.72
CA ARG A 55 19.60 -7.16 -8.04
C ARG A 55 18.16 -7.62 -7.96
N LEU A 56 17.38 -7.24 -8.96
CA LEU A 56 16.07 -7.78 -9.24
C LEU A 56 16.14 -8.60 -10.53
N ASN A 57 15.79 -9.88 -10.47
CA ASN A 57 15.81 -10.79 -11.61
C ASN A 57 17.14 -10.77 -12.40
N GLY A 58 18.27 -10.69 -11.70
CA GLY A 58 19.61 -10.63 -12.30
C GLY A 58 20.05 -9.28 -12.87
N THR A 59 19.15 -8.29 -12.90
CA THR A 59 19.44 -6.91 -13.32
C THR A 59 19.84 -6.06 -12.11
N ALA A 60 20.86 -5.21 -12.28
CA ALA A 60 21.24 -4.26 -11.22
C ALA A 60 20.06 -3.32 -10.93
N LEU A 61 19.82 -3.04 -9.64
CA LEU A 61 18.79 -2.11 -9.20
C LEU A 61 19.13 -0.70 -9.68
N SER A 62 18.15 -0.01 -10.21
CA SER A 62 18.28 1.40 -10.60
C SER A 62 18.34 2.32 -9.37
N ARG A 63 17.67 1.90 -8.30
CA ARG A 63 17.57 2.60 -7.03
C ARG A 63 17.62 1.56 -5.90
N ILE A 64 18.15 1.93 -4.76
CA ILE A 64 18.24 1.05 -3.59
C ILE A 64 17.53 1.72 -2.42
N VAL A 65 16.61 1.01 -1.79
CA VAL A 65 16.06 1.41 -0.50
C VAL A 65 17.20 1.32 0.53
N PRO A 66 17.49 2.39 1.29
CA PRO A 66 18.51 2.31 2.33
C PRO A 66 18.22 1.22 3.37
N PRO A 67 19.23 0.72 4.11
CA PRO A 67 19.02 -0.31 5.13
C PRO A 67 17.95 0.07 6.14
N PHE A 68 17.11 -0.88 6.50
CA PHE A 68 16.08 -0.69 7.53
C PHE A 68 16.69 -0.52 8.93
N PRO A 69 16.08 0.29 9.81
CA PRO A 69 16.50 0.41 11.21
C PRO A 69 16.51 -0.92 11.96
N ASN A 70 15.47 -1.76 11.79
CA ASN A 70 15.27 -3.00 12.50
C ASN A 70 14.94 -4.20 11.59
N GLY A 71 15.00 -4.00 10.26
CA GLY A 71 14.53 -5.00 9.30
C GLY A 71 15.26 -6.33 9.33
N VAL A 72 14.57 -7.36 8.92
CA VAL A 72 15.17 -8.68 8.72
C VAL A 72 15.91 -8.73 7.39
N THR A 73 17.07 -9.34 7.39
CA THR A 73 17.91 -9.52 6.21
C THR A 73 18.05 -11.01 5.90
N THR A 74 17.76 -11.39 4.66
CA THR A 74 17.99 -12.72 4.10
C THR A 74 19.16 -12.68 3.11
N ASP A 75 19.46 -13.80 2.46
CA ASP A 75 20.52 -13.85 1.45
C ASP A 75 20.25 -12.91 0.26
N LYS A 76 18.98 -12.75 -0.12
CA LYS A 76 18.60 -12.01 -1.35
C LYS A 76 17.92 -10.68 -1.08
N ASN A 77 17.24 -10.53 0.05
CA ASN A 77 16.42 -9.35 0.32
C ASN A 77 16.43 -8.94 1.79
N ARG A 78 15.78 -7.82 2.05
CA ARG A 78 15.50 -7.25 3.37
C ARG A 78 14.04 -6.91 3.43
N TYR A 79 13.42 -7.02 4.59
CA TYR A 79 12.02 -6.63 4.77
C TYR A 79 11.76 -5.93 6.10
N ALA A 80 10.77 -5.05 6.06
CA ALA A 80 10.31 -4.27 7.19
C ALA A 80 9.61 -5.15 8.22
N VAL A 81 9.89 -4.94 9.52
CA VAL A 81 9.27 -5.68 10.63
C VAL A 81 8.76 -4.79 11.75
N SER A 82 9.05 -3.50 11.73
CA SER A 82 8.70 -2.55 12.78
C SER A 82 8.14 -1.25 12.22
N LEU A 83 7.48 -0.48 13.07
CA LEU A 83 7.01 0.87 12.74
C LEU A 83 8.13 1.76 12.18
N ALA A 84 9.33 1.66 12.73
CA ALA A 84 10.48 2.46 12.26
C ALA A 84 10.86 2.08 10.82
N ASP A 85 10.75 0.81 10.45
CA ASP A 85 11.05 0.32 9.10
C ASP A 85 10.00 0.78 8.09
N TYR A 86 8.70 0.68 8.43
CA TYR A 86 7.63 1.17 7.57
C TYR A 86 7.71 2.68 7.36
N ARG A 87 7.96 3.45 8.43
CA ARG A 87 8.21 4.90 8.32
C ARG A 87 9.41 5.23 7.44
N HIS A 88 10.48 4.41 7.52
CA HIS A 88 11.65 4.54 6.66
C HIS A 88 11.30 4.32 5.19
N LEU A 89 10.49 3.32 4.87
CA LEU A 89 9.99 3.07 3.52
C LEU A 89 9.18 4.26 3.00
N TYR A 90 8.17 4.72 3.73
CA TYR A 90 7.37 5.86 3.28
C TYR A 90 8.24 7.10 3.02
N LYS A 91 9.18 7.41 3.91
CA LYS A 91 10.11 8.54 3.71
C LYS A 91 10.97 8.35 2.46
N THR A 92 11.45 7.13 2.19
CA THR A 92 12.24 6.81 1.00
C THR A 92 11.41 7.00 -0.27
N TYR A 93 10.23 6.42 -0.34
CA TYR A 93 9.35 6.53 -1.51
C TYR A 93 8.90 7.98 -1.75
N LEU A 94 8.53 8.69 -0.70
CA LEU A 94 8.13 10.09 -0.74
C LEU A 94 9.28 11.07 -1.00
N SER A 95 10.52 10.62 -1.03
CA SER A 95 11.67 11.44 -1.43
C SER A 95 11.80 11.58 -2.96
N ASP A 96 11.05 10.79 -3.74
CA ASP A 96 11.05 10.89 -5.19
C ASP A 96 10.45 12.23 -5.65
N PRO A 97 11.18 13.03 -6.44
CA PRO A 97 10.73 14.37 -6.82
C PRO A 97 9.49 14.36 -7.71
N ASP A 98 9.36 13.39 -8.62
CA ASP A 98 8.19 13.31 -9.51
C ASP A 98 6.93 12.93 -8.73
N LEU A 99 7.04 12.04 -7.73
CA LEU A 99 5.95 11.71 -6.83
C LEU A 99 5.58 12.89 -5.92
N GLN A 100 6.57 13.64 -5.41
CA GLN A 100 6.31 14.86 -4.63
C GLN A 100 5.52 15.88 -5.44
N GLU A 101 5.95 16.12 -6.68
CA GLU A 101 5.28 17.07 -7.56
C GLU A 101 3.86 16.61 -7.92
N ALA A 102 3.66 15.33 -8.19
CA ALA A 102 2.34 14.75 -8.43
C ALA A 102 1.40 14.95 -7.24
N ARG A 103 1.88 14.66 -6.02
CA ARG A 103 1.11 14.86 -4.78
C ARG A 103 0.83 16.33 -4.44
N ALA A 104 1.69 17.22 -4.86
CA ALA A 104 1.45 18.67 -4.73
C ALA A 104 0.43 19.18 -5.76
N ASN A 105 0.29 18.50 -6.90
CA ASN A 105 -0.58 18.92 -8.00
C ASN A 105 -2.01 18.35 -7.87
N TRP A 106 -2.17 17.10 -7.40
CA TRP A 106 -3.47 16.44 -7.31
C TRP A 106 -3.77 15.89 -5.92
N PRO A 107 -5.04 15.91 -5.47
CA PRO A 107 -5.49 15.11 -4.35
C PRO A 107 -5.29 13.61 -4.66
N PHE A 108 -4.75 12.86 -3.69
CA PHE A 108 -4.63 11.42 -3.75
C PHE A 108 -5.70 10.78 -2.86
N ILE A 109 -6.49 9.88 -3.44
CA ILE A 109 -7.44 9.04 -2.74
C ILE A 109 -6.87 7.63 -2.73
N CYS A 110 -6.40 7.17 -1.58
CA CYS A 110 -5.63 5.95 -1.46
C CYS A 110 -6.41 4.85 -0.72
N ILE A 111 -6.13 3.61 -1.13
CA ILE A 111 -6.31 2.38 -0.38
C ILE A 111 -4.96 1.69 -0.23
N TRP A 112 -4.88 0.62 0.54
CA TRP A 112 -3.74 -0.29 0.53
C TRP A 112 -4.02 -1.54 -0.30
N ASP A 113 -2.93 -2.26 -0.65
CA ASP A 113 -2.99 -3.66 -1.04
C ASP A 113 -2.09 -4.47 -0.06
N ASP A 114 -1.33 -5.44 -0.50
CA ASP A 114 -0.56 -6.29 0.40
C ASP A 114 0.77 -5.68 0.85
N HIS A 115 1.48 -5.04 -0.05
CA HIS A 115 2.83 -4.54 0.23
C HIS A 115 2.90 -3.39 1.25
N GLU A 116 1.79 -2.78 1.60
CA GLU A 116 1.74 -1.88 2.74
C GLU A 116 1.95 -2.61 4.08
N PHE A 117 1.80 -3.95 4.10
CA PHE A 117 2.11 -4.80 5.25
C PHE A 117 3.06 -5.93 4.89
N ALA A 118 2.63 -6.92 4.10
CA ALA A 118 3.42 -8.09 3.73
C ALA A 118 2.88 -8.74 2.46
N ASN A 119 3.77 -9.09 1.52
CA ASN A 119 3.42 -9.74 0.26
C ASN A 119 2.42 -10.87 0.44
N ASP A 120 1.36 -10.86 -0.38
CA ASP A 120 0.26 -11.84 -0.39
C ASP A 120 -0.47 -12.04 0.94
N ASN A 121 -0.39 -11.08 1.87
CA ASN A 121 -1.04 -11.18 3.16
C ASN A 121 -2.57 -11.31 3.07
N PHE A 122 -3.14 -11.95 4.06
CA PHE A 122 -4.55 -11.86 4.41
C PHE A 122 -4.67 -11.53 5.89
N GLN A 123 -5.57 -10.61 6.24
CA GLN A 123 -5.72 -10.16 7.63
C GLN A 123 -4.35 -9.74 8.23
N GLY A 124 -4.02 -10.19 9.45
CA GLY A 124 -2.73 -9.96 10.11
C GLY A 124 -1.66 -11.02 9.84
N PHE A 125 -1.88 -11.92 8.87
CA PHE A 125 -0.98 -13.04 8.57
C PHE A 125 -0.04 -12.70 7.42
N SER A 126 1.26 -12.90 7.63
CA SER A 126 2.26 -12.89 6.57
C SER A 126 2.38 -14.28 5.93
N THR A 127 2.82 -14.32 4.68
CA THR A 127 2.93 -15.54 3.88
C THR A 127 4.36 -15.81 3.40
N TYR A 128 5.37 -15.32 4.10
CA TYR A 128 6.78 -15.51 3.72
C TYR A 128 7.31 -16.91 4.00
N ASP A 129 6.69 -17.61 4.94
CA ASP A 129 7.04 -18.95 5.37
C ASP A 129 6.12 -19.99 4.72
N ASP A 130 6.42 -21.27 4.91
CA ASP A 130 5.62 -22.39 4.37
C ASP A 130 4.16 -22.39 4.86
N ALA A 131 3.91 -21.82 6.02
CA ALA A 131 2.57 -21.60 6.57
C ALA A 131 2.38 -20.11 6.92
N PRO A 132 1.14 -19.60 6.86
CA PRO A 132 0.86 -18.23 7.29
C PRO A 132 1.17 -18.04 8.77
N VAL A 133 1.82 -16.92 9.08
CA VAL A 133 2.20 -16.56 10.45
C VAL A 133 1.51 -15.26 10.84
N LEU A 134 0.75 -15.28 11.94
CA LEU A 134 0.17 -14.06 12.49
C LEU A 134 1.28 -13.12 12.97
N GLN A 135 1.25 -11.89 12.51
CA GLN A 135 2.18 -10.83 12.88
C GLN A 135 1.40 -9.57 13.30
N ALA A 136 0.56 -9.72 14.32
CA ALA A 136 -0.40 -8.69 14.73
C ALA A 136 0.25 -7.35 15.07
N GLN A 137 1.36 -7.33 15.81
CA GLN A 137 2.10 -6.10 16.12
C GLN A 137 2.65 -5.45 14.85
N ARG A 138 3.27 -6.24 13.97
CA ARG A 138 3.78 -5.74 12.70
C ARG A 138 2.67 -5.18 11.81
N LYS A 139 1.47 -5.80 11.80
CA LYS A 139 0.30 -5.28 11.08
C LYS A 139 -0.14 -3.93 11.65
N MET A 140 -0.19 -3.77 12.97
CA MET A 140 -0.49 -2.47 13.60
C MET A 140 0.57 -1.41 13.27
N ASP A 141 1.84 -1.77 13.29
CA ASP A 141 2.94 -0.88 12.92
C ASP A 141 2.82 -0.40 11.46
N ALA A 142 2.47 -1.31 10.57
CA ALA A 142 2.22 -1.01 9.16
C ALA A 142 1.00 -0.09 8.98
N ASN A 143 -0.10 -0.37 9.68
CA ASN A 143 -1.32 0.44 9.66
C ASN A 143 -1.04 1.86 10.19
N GLN A 144 -0.27 1.98 11.27
CA GLN A 144 0.12 3.28 11.82
C GLN A 144 0.95 4.07 10.82
N ALA A 145 1.96 3.45 10.21
CA ALA A 145 2.79 4.14 9.21
C ALA A 145 1.95 4.58 8.00
N TRP A 146 1.05 3.73 7.52
CA TRP A 146 0.13 4.11 6.44
C TRP A 146 -0.68 5.36 6.81
N PHE A 147 -1.30 5.36 7.98
CA PHE A 147 -2.10 6.49 8.45
C PHE A 147 -1.29 7.79 8.59
N GLU A 148 -0.03 7.70 9.02
CA GLU A 148 0.84 8.87 9.19
C GLU A 148 1.30 9.49 7.86
N PHE A 149 1.47 8.70 6.79
CA PHE A 149 2.07 9.16 5.54
C PHE A 149 1.11 9.27 4.38
N ILE A 150 -0.03 8.60 4.44
CA ILE A 150 -1.06 8.66 3.40
C ILE A 150 -2.14 9.67 3.82
N PRO A 151 -2.43 10.68 2.98
CA PRO A 151 -3.41 11.71 3.32
C PRO A 151 -4.83 11.14 3.26
N ALA A 152 -5.30 10.61 4.38
CA ALA A 152 -6.66 10.13 4.53
C ALA A 152 -7.29 10.77 5.77
N VAL A 153 -8.44 11.41 5.62
CA VAL A 153 -9.25 11.93 6.73
C VAL A 153 -10.38 10.94 6.93
N LEU A 154 -10.29 10.08 7.94
CA LEU A 154 -11.20 8.96 8.16
C LEU A 154 -12.25 9.26 9.23
N ASN A 155 -11.86 9.93 10.32
CA ASN A 155 -12.72 10.22 11.47
C ASN A 155 -13.86 11.22 11.20
N GLN A 156 -13.83 11.96 10.11
CA GLN A 156 -14.90 12.87 9.73
C GLN A 156 -16.08 12.19 9.01
N LEU A 157 -16.00 10.88 8.85
CA LEU A 157 -16.98 10.09 8.14
C LEU A 157 -17.93 9.36 9.11
N GLU A 158 -18.61 10.09 10.01
CA GLU A 158 -19.44 9.54 11.10
C GLU A 158 -20.44 8.44 10.66
N THR A 159 -20.88 8.46 9.42
CA THR A 159 -21.79 7.45 8.87
C THR A 159 -21.08 6.30 8.17
N GLN A 160 -19.74 6.28 8.19
CA GLN A 160 -18.93 5.28 7.52
C GLN A 160 -18.19 4.42 8.56
N PRO A 161 -17.84 3.19 8.21
CA PRO A 161 -17.11 2.32 9.13
C PRO A 161 -15.60 2.68 9.25
N ALA A 162 -15.10 3.58 8.40
CA ALA A 162 -13.71 4.02 8.46
C ALA A 162 -13.41 4.81 9.73
N HIS A 163 -12.25 4.60 10.31
CA HIS A 163 -11.75 5.38 11.47
C HIS A 163 -10.24 5.54 11.41
N ASP A 164 -9.73 6.57 12.07
CA ASP A 164 -8.31 6.86 12.21
C ASP A 164 -7.57 5.73 12.95
N PHE A 165 -6.24 5.75 12.88
CA PHE A 165 -5.44 4.77 13.61
C PHE A 165 -5.64 4.89 15.11
N GLU A 166 -5.95 3.76 15.74
CA GLU A 166 -6.11 3.60 17.17
C GLU A 166 -5.27 2.40 17.65
N PRO A 167 -4.23 2.62 18.48
CA PRO A 167 -3.43 1.52 18.99
C PRO A 167 -4.29 0.57 19.81
N GLN A 168 -4.12 -0.72 19.56
CA GLN A 168 -4.86 -1.79 20.23
C GLN A 168 -3.94 -2.58 21.17
N VAL A 169 -4.52 -3.10 22.25
CA VAL A 169 -3.81 -4.01 23.14
C VAL A 169 -3.93 -5.43 22.58
N LEU A 170 -2.80 -6.09 22.38
CA LEU A 170 -2.76 -7.48 21.95
C LEU A 170 -3.05 -8.39 23.15
N GLY A 171 -4.07 -9.24 23.00
CA GLY A 171 -4.37 -10.31 23.96
C GLY A 171 -3.43 -11.51 23.81
N GLU A 172 -3.69 -12.57 24.54
CA GLU A 172 -2.90 -13.82 24.48
C GLU A 172 -3.35 -14.75 23.33
N ASP A 173 -4.62 -14.70 22.98
CA ASP A 173 -5.23 -15.56 21.96
C ASP A 173 -4.98 -15.01 20.55
N GLU A 174 -4.62 -15.89 19.61
CA GLU A 174 -4.29 -15.53 18.23
C GLU A 174 -5.46 -14.82 17.52
N ALA A 175 -6.69 -15.29 17.71
CA ALA A 175 -7.85 -14.67 17.08
C ALA A 175 -8.11 -13.26 17.63
N ILE A 176 -7.89 -13.05 18.93
CA ILE A 176 -8.00 -11.74 19.58
C ILE A 176 -6.90 -10.81 19.07
N GLN A 177 -5.67 -11.29 18.96
CA GLN A 177 -4.55 -10.53 18.44
C GLN A 177 -4.79 -10.09 16.99
N ASN A 178 -5.25 -11.02 16.14
CA ASN A 178 -5.60 -10.72 14.76
C ASN A 178 -6.70 -9.66 14.68
N GLN A 179 -7.77 -9.82 15.44
CA GLN A 179 -8.87 -8.85 15.47
C GLN A 179 -8.41 -7.47 15.97
N ALA A 180 -7.54 -7.42 16.97
CA ALA A 180 -6.93 -6.17 17.44
C ALA A 180 -6.12 -5.47 16.34
N ALA A 181 -5.30 -6.22 15.62
CA ALA A 181 -4.54 -5.67 14.50
C ALA A 181 -5.45 -5.10 13.41
N LEU A 182 -6.55 -5.78 13.06
CA LEU A 182 -7.52 -5.31 12.07
C LEU A 182 -8.30 -4.09 12.56
N ASN A 183 -8.61 -4.02 13.84
CA ASN A 183 -9.33 -2.89 14.43
C ASN A 183 -8.47 -1.65 14.63
N SER A 184 -7.15 -1.74 14.47
CA SER A 184 -6.26 -0.60 14.68
C SER A 184 -6.44 0.51 13.64
N LEU A 185 -6.89 0.16 12.42
CA LEU A 185 -7.19 1.12 11.36
C LEU A 185 -8.21 0.52 10.40
N ARG A 186 -9.19 1.30 10.00
CA ARG A 186 -10.24 0.86 9.08
C ARG A 186 -10.41 1.86 7.96
N ILE A 187 -10.05 1.46 6.72
CA ILE A 187 -9.95 2.36 5.57
C ILE A 187 -11.10 2.27 4.58
N TYR A 188 -11.91 1.21 4.59
CA TYR A 188 -12.99 1.07 3.63
C TYR A 188 -14.07 2.14 3.86
N ARG A 189 -14.40 2.86 2.80
CA ARG A 189 -15.27 4.02 2.86
C ARG A 189 -15.89 4.33 1.51
N LYS A 190 -16.91 5.18 1.52
CA LYS A 190 -17.51 5.75 0.32
C LYS A 190 -17.23 7.26 0.28
N LEU A 191 -16.88 7.76 -0.88
CA LEU A 191 -16.74 9.19 -1.14
C LEU A 191 -17.64 9.59 -2.30
N SER A 192 -18.30 10.74 -2.19
CA SER A 192 -19.10 11.29 -3.29
C SER A 192 -18.33 12.44 -3.93
N TRP A 193 -18.13 12.36 -5.23
CA TRP A 193 -17.47 13.40 -6.00
C TRP A 193 -18.50 14.13 -6.89
N GLY A 194 -18.85 15.34 -6.48
CA GLY A 194 -19.93 16.08 -7.10
C GLY A 194 -21.29 15.38 -6.92
N LYS A 195 -22.17 15.51 -7.93
CA LYS A 195 -23.56 15.02 -7.83
C LYS A 195 -23.75 13.59 -8.36
N TYR A 196 -22.82 13.09 -9.18
CA TYR A 196 -23.08 11.91 -10.01
C TYR A 196 -22.01 10.80 -9.88
N VAL A 197 -20.98 11.00 -9.07
CA VAL A 197 -19.92 9.99 -8.92
C VAL A 197 -19.81 9.59 -7.46
N ASP A 198 -20.01 8.31 -7.19
CA ASP A 198 -19.72 7.67 -5.92
C ASP A 198 -18.50 6.75 -6.08
N ILE A 199 -17.52 6.91 -5.21
CA ILE A 199 -16.31 6.12 -5.18
C ILE A 199 -16.38 5.23 -3.94
N VAL A 200 -16.45 3.92 -4.14
CA VAL A 200 -16.42 2.93 -3.05
C VAL A 200 -15.00 2.40 -2.93
N LEU A 201 -14.34 2.72 -1.82
CA LEU A 201 -12.99 2.29 -1.49
C LEU A 201 -13.08 1.05 -0.61
N THR A 202 -12.63 -0.09 -1.14
CA THR A 202 -12.67 -1.37 -0.44
C THR A 202 -11.36 -1.65 0.30
N ASP A 203 -11.39 -2.58 1.25
CA ASP A 203 -10.20 -3.16 1.87
C ASP A 203 -10.11 -4.63 1.45
N THR A 204 -9.21 -4.91 0.53
CA THR A 204 -9.08 -6.22 -0.11
C THR A 204 -8.23 -7.19 0.71
N ARG A 205 -7.63 -6.75 1.83
CA ARG A 205 -6.68 -7.53 2.62
C ARG A 205 -7.16 -7.85 4.04
N SER A 206 -7.71 -6.87 4.75
CA SER A 206 -8.06 -7.05 6.17
C SER A 206 -9.19 -8.05 6.40
N TYR A 207 -10.07 -8.24 5.42
CA TYR A 207 -11.24 -9.13 5.54
C TYR A 207 -11.18 -10.34 4.60
N ARG A 208 -10.01 -10.54 3.97
CA ARG A 208 -9.80 -11.65 3.06
C ARG A 208 -9.70 -12.98 3.83
N SER A 209 -10.36 -14.01 3.32
CA SER A 209 -10.19 -15.39 3.80
C SER A 209 -8.79 -15.93 3.46
N PRO A 210 -8.28 -16.91 4.21
CA PRO A 210 -7.10 -17.66 3.83
C PRO A 210 -7.23 -18.21 2.41
N PRO A 211 -6.11 -18.35 1.65
CA PRO A 211 -6.13 -19.01 0.35
C PRO A 211 -6.70 -20.43 0.45
N CYS A 212 -7.57 -20.81 -0.50
CA CYS A 212 -8.16 -22.15 -0.55
C CYS A 212 -7.16 -23.25 -0.97
N LEU A 213 -5.99 -22.86 -1.48
CA LEU A 213 -4.95 -23.79 -1.94
C LEU A 213 -3.86 -23.91 -0.87
N PRO A 214 -3.26 -25.11 -0.70
CA PRO A 214 -2.11 -25.29 0.16
C PRO A 214 -0.98 -24.32 -0.20
N HIS A 215 -0.28 -23.78 0.80
CA HIS A 215 0.91 -22.96 0.59
C HIS A 215 1.90 -23.71 -0.30
N GLY A 216 2.51 -23.01 -1.25
CA GLY A 216 3.41 -23.57 -2.25
C GLY A 216 2.77 -23.84 -3.61
N LEU A 217 1.45 -23.97 -3.71
CA LEU A 217 0.75 -24.07 -5.00
C LEU A 217 0.22 -22.73 -5.50
N SER A 218 -0.01 -21.75 -4.63
CA SER A 218 -0.50 -20.43 -5.02
C SER A 218 0.60 -19.53 -5.63
N ALA A 219 1.84 -19.70 -5.24
CA ALA A 219 2.95 -18.89 -5.74
C ALA A 219 3.49 -19.36 -7.10
N SER A 220 3.10 -20.55 -7.56
CA SER A 220 3.54 -21.11 -8.85
C SER A 220 2.45 -21.20 -9.92
N MET A 221 1.21 -20.92 -9.57
CA MET A 221 0.13 -20.78 -10.54
C MET A 221 -0.09 -19.28 -10.85
N GLU A 222 0.89 -18.62 -11.44
CA GLU A 222 0.54 -17.68 -12.50
C GLU A 222 -0.22 -18.53 -13.51
N LEU A 223 -1.55 -18.46 -13.45
CA LEU A 223 -2.36 -18.96 -14.56
C LEU A 223 -1.83 -18.23 -15.79
N PRO A 224 -1.32 -18.95 -16.83
CA PRO A 224 -0.99 -18.28 -18.06
C PRO A 224 -2.28 -17.56 -18.46
N LEU A 225 -2.21 -16.24 -18.55
CA LEU A 225 -3.22 -15.47 -19.23
C LEU A 225 -3.19 -15.99 -20.66
N ASP A 226 -4.17 -16.81 -21.01
CA ASP A 226 -4.38 -17.23 -22.37
C ASP A 226 -4.51 -15.97 -23.24
N PRO A 227 -3.84 -15.94 -24.40
CA PRO A 227 -3.70 -14.77 -25.27
C PRO A 227 -5.04 -14.28 -25.83
#